data_e58918eea2878dd9c9b63258862023b0
#
_entry.id   e58918eea2878dd9c9b63258862023b0
#
_cell.length_a   1.000
_cell.length_b   1.000
_cell.length_c   1.000
_cell.angle_alpha   90.00
_cell.angle_beta   90.00
_cell.angle_gamma   90.00
#
_symmetry.space_group_name_H-M   'P 1'
#
loop_
_entity.id
_entity.type
_entity.pdbx_description
1 polymer ?
#
loop_
_entity_poly.entity_id
_entity_poly.type
_entity_poly.pdbx_seq_one_letter_code
_entity_poly.pdbx_strand_id
1 'polypeptide(L)'
;MKHVEYDSLLQKVTSPLDYSEDLYLVYVEVAKTTTVIKEIILKHANVTTELEFGYLCEAHMQAIPEIARSLSLENHAIYQIIRLAKLSK
;
A
#
# COMPACT_ATOMS: atom_id res chain seq x y z
N MET A 1 -25.53 13.71 3.99
CA MET A 1 -24.57 14.35 3.39
C MET A 1 -23.32 13.62 3.25
N LYS A 2 -22.64 13.37 4.31
CA LYS A 2 -21.45 12.63 4.26
C LYS A 2 -21.58 11.29 3.65
N HIS A 3 -22.73 10.66 3.83
CA HIS A 3 -23.06 9.41 3.27
C HIS A 3 -22.94 9.41 1.78
N VAL A 4 -23.40 10.49 1.15
CA VAL A 4 -23.37 10.59 -0.28
C VAL A 4 -21.95 10.73 -0.79
N GLU A 5 -21.16 11.55 -0.11
CA GLU A 5 -19.76 11.72 -0.49
C GLU A 5 -18.99 10.43 -0.34
N TYR A 6 -19.26 9.71 0.71
CA TYR A 6 -18.60 8.48 0.99
C TYR A 6 -18.91 7.45 -0.10
N ASP A 7 -20.15 7.37 -0.52
CA ASP A 7 -20.56 6.46 -1.57
C ASP A 7 -19.85 6.78 -2.88
N SER A 8 -19.71 8.06 -3.20
CA SER A 8 -19.01 8.47 -4.39
C SER A 8 -17.56 8.01 -4.38
N LEU A 9 -16.92 8.16 -3.23
CA LEU A 9 -15.54 7.74 -3.10
C LEU A 9 -15.40 6.25 -3.23
N LEU A 10 -16.33 5.51 -2.65
CA LEU A 10 -16.29 4.06 -2.74
C LEU A 10 -16.49 3.60 -4.17
N GLN A 11 -17.33 4.25 -4.91
CA GLN A 11 -17.55 3.88 -6.29
C GLN A 11 -16.31 4.10 -7.12
N LYS A 12 -15.60 5.18 -6.88
CA LYS A 12 -14.37 5.44 -7.58
C LYS A 12 -13.31 4.41 -7.24
N VAL A 13 -13.24 4.06 -5.98
CA VAL A 13 -12.24 3.10 -5.53
C VAL A 13 -12.49 1.72 -6.11
N THR A 14 -13.74 1.37 -6.30
CA THR A 14 -14.06 0.04 -6.81
C THR A 14 -14.06 -0.06 -8.31
N SER A 15 -13.84 1.03 -9.02
CA SER A 15 -13.80 1.00 -10.47
C SER A 15 -12.48 0.39 -10.94
N PRO A 16 -12.54 -0.66 -11.74
CA PRO A 16 -11.31 -1.29 -12.22
C PRO A 16 -10.40 -0.36 -13.00
N LEU A 17 -10.98 0.56 -13.74
CA LEU A 17 -10.19 1.49 -14.52
C LEU A 17 -9.43 2.46 -13.64
N ASP A 18 -10.09 2.93 -12.58
CA ASP A 18 -9.46 3.84 -11.66
C ASP A 18 -8.35 3.14 -10.90
N TYR A 19 -8.60 1.91 -10.52
CA TYR A 19 -7.63 1.12 -9.80
C TYR A 19 -6.32 0.99 -10.56
N SER A 20 -6.40 0.64 -11.83
CA SER A 20 -5.21 0.34 -12.60
C SER A 20 -4.34 1.57 -12.82
N GLU A 21 -4.91 2.76 -12.66
CA GLU A 21 -4.19 3.99 -12.90
C GLU A 21 -3.74 4.70 -11.64
N ASP A 22 -4.29 4.32 -10.50
CA ASP A 22 -4.00 5.02 -9.24
C ASP A 22 -2.70 4.54 -8.62
N LEU A 23 -1.78 5.46 -8.46
CA LEU A 23 -0.51 5.20 -7.82
C LEU A 23 -0.43 6.06 -6.57
N TYR A 24 -0.07 5.44 -5.45
CA TYR A 24 -0.05 6.12 -4.16
C TYR A 24 1.29 5.98 -3.48
N LEU A 25 1.61 6.97 -2.67
CA LEU A 25 2.71 6.86 -1.74
C LEU A 25 2.16 6.16 -0.51
N VAL A 26 2.80 5.06 -0.12
CA VAL A 26 2.31 4.20 0.94
C VAL A 26 3.44 3.97 1.94
N TYR A 27 3.12 4.05 3.22
CA TYR A 27 4.08 3.73 4.28
C TYR A 27 3.72 2.37 4.86
N VAL A 28 4.70 1.47 4.88
CA VAL A 28 4.53 0.13 5.46
C VAL A 28 5.41 0.07 6.69
N GLU A 29 4.81 -0.10 7.86
CA GLU A 29 5.54 -0.17 9.10
C GLU A 29 5.64 -1.61 9.59
N VAL A 30 6.85 -2.03 9.94
CA VAL A 30 7.12 -3.39 10.39
C VAL A 30 7.95 -3.33 11.66
N ALA A 31 8.13 -4.48 12.31
CA ALA A 31 8.91 -4.53 13.54
C ALA A 31 10.37 -4.18 13.30
N LYS A 32 10.92 -4.64 12.19
CA LYS A 32 12.29 -4.36 11.82
C LYS A 32 12.45 -4.60 10.33
N THR A 33 13.09 -3.67 9.65
CA THR A 33 13.29 -3.82 8.22
C THR A 33 14.37 -4.85 7.95
N THR A 34 14.11 -5.71 6.97
CA THR A 34 15.06 -6.76 6.56
C THR A 34 15.02 -6.88 5.05
N THR A 35 16.06 -7.49 4.51
CA THR A 35 16.12 -7.73 3.08
C THR A 35 14.95 -8.60 2.60
N VAL A 36 14.58 -9.59 3.41
CA VAL A 36 13.48 -10.48 3.05
C VAL A 36 12.17 -9.72 2.93
N ILE A 37 11.89 -8.87 3.90
CA ILE A 37 10.65 -8.07 3.87
C ILE A 37 10.66 -7.13 2.68
N LYS A 38 11.79 -6.50 2.42
CA LYS A 38 11.92 -5.59 1.29
C LYS A 38 11.65 -6.31 -0.02
N GLU A 39 12.18 -7.52 -0.17
CA GLU A 39 11.97 -8.29 -1.39
C GLU A 39 10.51 -8.66 -1.59
N ILE A 40 9.82 -8.95 -0.51
CA ILE A 40 8.40 -9.26 -0.59
C ILE A 40 7.63 -8.03 -1.07
N ILE A 41 7.94 -6.86 -0.51
CA ILE A 41 7.26 -5.64 -0.90
C ILE A 41 7.56 -5.30 -2.37
N LEU A 42 8.81 -5.53 -2.80
CA LEU A 42 9.20 -5.20 -4.17
C LEU A 42 8.46 -6.01 -5.22
N LYS A 43 7.84 -7.12 -4.84
CA LYS A 43 7.03 -7.87 -5.78
C LYS A 43 5.75 -7.15 -6.14
N HIS A 44 5.33 -6.20 -5.32
CA HIS A 44 4.05 -5.52 -5.48
C HIS A 44 4.17 -4.02 -5.64
N ALA A 45 5.31 -3.43 -5.28
CA ALA A 45 5.46 -2.00 -5.24
C ALA A 45 6.92 -1.60 -5.43
N ASN A 46 7.16 -0.31 -5.65
CA ASN A 46 8.50 0.23 -5.69
C ASN A 46 8.84 0.83 -4.33
N VAL A 47 9.96 0.42 -3.75
CA VAL A 47 10.40 1.00 -2.49
C VAL A 47 11.23 2.23 -2.82
N THR A 48 10.78 3.39 -2.35
CA THR A 48 11.49 4.63 -2.61
C THR A 48 12.44 5.00 -1.47
N THR A 49 12.09 4.64 -0.25
CA THR A 49 12.91 4.98 0.92
C THR A 49 12.79 3.88 1.95
N GLU A 50 13.92 3.47 2.48
CA GLU A 50 13.94 2.50 3.55
C GLU A 50 14.20 3.23 4.85
N LEU A 51 13.32 3.04 5.83
CA LEU A 51 13.43 3.66 7.14
C LEU A 51 13.79 2.59 8.15
N GLU A 52 14.03 3.00 9.39
CA GLU A 52 14.43 2.04 10.41
C GLU A 52 13.38 0.96 10.64
N PHE A 53 12.11 1.36 10.67
CA PHE A 53 11.04 0.42 10.96
C PHE A 53 10.00 0.36 9.85
N GLY A 54 10.36 0.76 8.64
CA GLY A 54 9.37 0.73 7.58
C GLY A 54 9.92 1.14 6.24
N TYR A 55 9.00 1.22 5.29
CA TYR A 55 9.34 1.55 3.91
C TYR A 55 8.34 2.52 3.34
N LEU A 56 8.85 3.50 2.61
CA LEU A 56 7.99 4.32 1.77
C LEU A 56 7.99 3.71 0.39
N CYS A 57 6.81 3.48 -0.16
CA CYS A 57 6.65 2.77 -1.40
C CYS A 57 5.71 3.51 -2.33
N GLU A 58 5.88 3.27 -3.62
CA GLU A 58 4.90 3.68 -4.62
C GLU A 58 4.14 2.44 -5.02
N ALA A 59 2.85 2.44 -4.80
CA ALA A 59 2.03 1.26 -5.01
C ALA A 59 0.66 1.63 -5.54
N HIS A 60 0.13 0.78 -6.41
CA HIS A 60 -1.24 0.90 -6.83
C HIS A 60 -2.15 0.46 -5.69
N MET A 61 -3.36 1.00 -5.66
CA MET A 61 -4.31 0.71 -4.60
C MET A 61 -4.45 -0.79 -4.35
N GLN A 62 -4.58 -1.56 -5.41
CA GLN A 62 -4.80 -2.99 -5.27
C GLN A 62 -3.58 -3.75 -4.80
N ALA A 63 -2.40 -3.15 -4.85
CA ALA A 63 -1.20 -3.80 -4.35
C ALA A 63 -1.13 -3.77 -2.83
N ILE A 64 -1.84 -2.84 -2.20
CA ILE A 64 -1.79 -2.70 -0.75
C ILE A 64 -2.23 -3.97 -0.02
N PRO A 65 -3.41 -4.55 -0.32
CA PRO A 65 -3.78 -5.80 0.34
C PRO A 65 -2.87 -6.97 -0.02
N GLU A 66 -2.26 -6.94 -1.20
CA GLU A 66 -1.33 -8.00 -1.58
C GLU A 66 -0.05 -7.95 -0.77
N ILE A 67 0.44 -6.74 -0.48
CA ILE A 67 1.59 -6.58 0.39
C ILE A 67 1.27 -7.13 1.77
N ALA A 68 0.12 -6.76 2.31
CA ALA A 68 -0.29 -7.22 3.63
C ALA A 68 -0.39 -8.73 3.67
N ARG A 69 -1.01 -9.32 2.66
CA ARG A 69 -1.18 -10.76 2.60
C ARG A 69 0.17 -11.48 2.49
N SER A 70 1.04 -11.00 1.62
CA SER A 70 2.32 -11.65 1.41
C SER A 70 3.17 -11.62 2.67
N LEU A 71 3.19 -10.50 3.36
CA LEU A 71 3.96 -10.40 4.59
C LEU A 71 3.38 -11.30 5.68
N SER A 72 2.06 -11.36 5.77
CA SER A 72 1.40 -12.20 6.77
C SER A 72 1.64 -13.68 6.52
N LEU A 73 1.63 -14.10 5.27
CA LEU A 73 1.87 -15.49 4.92
C LEU A 73 3.27 -15.94 5.30
N GLU A 74 4.23 -15.00 5.33
CA GLU A 74 5.59 -15.31 5.70
C GLU A 74 5.84 -15.02 7.18
N ASN A 75 4.77 -14.77 7.94
CA ASN A 75 4.84 -14.54 9.37
C ASN A 75 5.59 -13.28 9.78
N HIS A 76 5.57 -12.26 8.93
CA HIS A 76 6.16 -10.98 9.28
C HIS A 76 5.10 -10.08 9.91
N ALA A 77 5.44 -9.48 11.03
CA ALA A 77 4.52 -8.59 11.73
C ALA A 77 4.39 -7.28 10.97
N ILE A 78 3.16 -6.88 10.72
CA ILE A 78 2.85 -5.60 10.08
C ILE A 78 2.17 -4.75 11.13
N TYR A 79 2.77 -3.59 11.43
CA TYR A 79 2.18 -2.70 12.40
C TYR A 79 1.14 -1.79 11.77
N GLN A 80 1.41 -1.32 10.55
CA GLN A 80 0.40 -0.57 9.82
C GLN A 80 0.83 -0.39 8.37
N ILE A 81 -0.14 -0.13 7.53
CA ILE A 81 0.08 0.27 6.16
C ILE A 81 -0.80 1.50 5.95
N ILE A 82 -0.18 2.61 5.60
CA ILE A 82 -0.87 3.88 5.49
C ILE A 82 -0.73 4.42 4.09
N ARG A 83 -1.86 4.74 3.48
CA ARG A 83 -1.86 5.41 2.19
C ARG A 83 -1.72 6.89 2.46
N LEU A 84 -0.59 7.45 2.05
CA LEU A 84 -0.24 8.84 2.39
C LEU A 84 -0.73 9.84 1.36
N ALA A 85 -0.49 9.58 0.10
CA ALA A 85 -0.82 10.57 -0.93
C ALA A 85 -0.99 9.90 -2.28
N LYS A 86 -1.83 10.48 -3.11
CA LYS A 86 -2.00 10.02 -4.47
C LYS A 86 -0.91 10.64 -5.33
N LEU A 87 -0.18 9.81 -6.07
CA LEU A 87 0.94 10.28 -6.87
C LEU A 87 0.57 10.50 -8.33
N SER A 88 -0.34 9.68 -8.86
CA SER A 88 -0.72 9.80 -10.25
C SER A 88 -1.99 10.63 -10.38
N LYS A 89 -2.22 11.14 -11.58
CA LYS A 89 -3.37 11.98 -11.82
C LYS A 89 -4.65 11.29 -11.89
#